data_7e5a7e9208c6bc36b3ffc0921b54c600
#
_entry.id   7e5a7e9208c6bc36b3ffc0921b54c600
#
_cell.length_a   1.000
_cell.length_b   1.000
_cell.length_c   1.000
_cell.angle_alpha   90.00
_cell.angle_beta   90.00
_cell.angle_gamma   90.00
#
_symmetry.space_group_name_H-M   'P 1'
#
loop_
_entity.id
_entity.type
_entity.pdbx_description
1 polymer ?
#
loop_
_entity_poly.entity_id
_entity_poly.type
_entity_poly.pdbx_seq_one_letter_code
_entity_poly.pdbx_strand_id
1 'polypeptide(L)'
;MVSLVIDINKNTLSDHTERFIAAGLSLEFLCEMTKVVAALNTAGYDPYDQLYGYVKHGNNLYITRRGGARDIVKKMDVKDIKTFLKHYRLNK
;
A
#
# COMPACT_ATOMS: atom_id res chain seq x y z
N MET A 1 12.83 0.03 7.06
CA MET A 1 11.67 -0.75 7.03
C MET A 1 10.44 0.07 7.10
N VAL A 2 9.53 -0.32 6.38
CA VAL A 2 8.32 0.38 6.39
C VAL A 2 7.51 -0.09 7.50
N SER A 3 7.12 0.78 8.28
CA SER A 3 6.37 0.38 9.38
C SER A 3 4.96 0.72 9.22
N LEU A 4 4.53 0.82 8.01
CA LEU A 4 3.14 0.99 7.79
C LEU A 4 2.41 0.02 8.59
N VAL A 5 2.98 -1.09 8.74
CA VAL A 5 2.36 -2.09 9.34
C VAL A 5 2.74 -2.21 10.69
N ILE A 6 2.85 -3.04 11.13
CA ILE A 6 2.82 -3.55 12.33
C ILE A 6 4.09 -3.46 12.96
N ASP A 7 4.17 -2.69 13.90
CA ASP A 7 5.31 -2.67 14.74
C ASP A 7 4.91 -3.38 15.99
N ILE A 8 4.95 -4.66 15.92
CA ILE A 8 4.50 -5.45 17.02
C ILE A 8 5.31 -5.22 18.26
N ASN A 9 6.55 -4.86 18.06
CA ASN A 9 7.40 -4.61 19.19
C ASN A 9 7.00 -3.38 19.98
N LYS A 10 6.23 -2.54 19.36
CA LYS A 10 5.74 -1.39 20.03
C LYS A 10 4.33 -1.61 20.50
N ASN A 11 3.95 -2.82 20.39
CA ASN A 11 2.73 -3.35 20.95
C ASN A 11 1.49 -2.70 20.45
N THR A 12 1.56 -2.01 19.39
CA THR A 12 0.35 -1.47 18.85
C THR A 12 0.49 -1.36 17.38
N LEU A 13 -0.61 -1.29 16.77
CA LEU A 13 -0.68 -0.86 15.43
C LEU A 13 -0.52 0.64 15.48
N SER A 14 0.19 1.19 14.54
CA SER A 14 0.32 2.62 14.49
C SER A 14 -1.06 3.22 14.23
N ASP A 15 -1.20 4.50 14.49
CA ASP A 15 -2.44 5.18 14.19
C ASP A 15 -2.82 5.01 12.74
N HIS A 16 -1.83 4.96 11.86
CA HIS A 16 -2.08 4.78 10.45
C HIS A 16 -2.71 3.42 10.18
N THR A 17 -2.20 2.40 10.82
CA THR A 17 -2.74 1.07 10.63
C THR A 17 -4.16 0.99 11.14
N GLU A 18 -4.43 1.60 12.28
CA GLU A 18 -5.78 1.61 12.80
C GLU A 18 -6.75 2.29 11.86
N ARG A 19 -6.34 3.37 11.24
CA ARG A 19 -7.19 4.04 10.26
C ARG A 19 -7.55 3.14 9.11
N PHE A 20 -6.56 2.41 8.60
CA PHE A 20 -6.80 1.52 7.48
C PHE A 20 -7.76 0.41 7.88
N ILE A 21 -7.58 -0.14 9.06
CA ILE A 21 -8.47 -1.20 9.52
C ILE A 21 -9.87 -0.66 9.72
N ALA A 22 -9.99 0.52 10.30
CA ALA A 22 -11.30 1.14 10.49
C ALA A 22 -11.99 1.40 9.17
N ALA A 23 -11.22 1.59 8.11
CA ALA A 23 -11.77 1.80 6.79
C ALA A 23 -12.18 0.51 6.10
N GLY A 24 -11.94 -0.64 6.75
CA GLY A 24 -12.36 -1.92 6.19
C GLY A 24 -11.26 -2.75 5.56
N LEU A 25 -10.01 -2.31 5.66
CA LEU A 25 -8.92 -3.07 5.07
C LEU A 25 -8.43 -4.14 6.04
N SER A 26 -8.12 -5.31 5.51
CA SER A 26 -7.66 -6.41 6.34
C SER A 26 -6.18 -6.26 6.64
N LEU A 27 -5.75 -6.94 7.71
CA LEU A 27 -4.33 -6.98 8.01
C LEU A 27 -3.55 -7.66 6.91
N GLU A 28 -4.14 -8.66 6.30
CA GLU A 28 -3.49 -9.35 5.20
C GLU A 28 -3.22 -8.40 4.05
N PHE A 29 -4.22 -7.61 3.69
CA PHE A 29 -4.05 -6.61 2.64
C PHE A 29 -2.94 -5.64 3.01
N LEU A 30 -2.95 -5.17 4.25
CA LEU A 30 -1.95 -4.19 4.68
C LEU A 30 -0.54 -4.77 4.68
N CYS A 31 -0.40 -6.04 5.02
CA CYS A 31 0.89 -6.68 4.94
C CYS A 31 1.41 -6.72 3.52
N GLU A 32 0.55 -7.08 2.58
CA GLU A 32 0.95 -7.10 1.18
C GLU A 32 1.22 -5.71 0.65
N MET A 33 0.39 -4.75 1.04
CA MET A 33 0.61 -3.37 0.61
C MET A 33 1.90 -2.80 1.17
N THR A 34 2.30 -3.21 2.35
CA THR A 34 3.57 -2.78 2.91
C THR A 34 4.73 -3.23 2.03
N LYS A 35 4.64 -4.44 1.52
CA LYS A 35 5.67 -4.92 0.61
C LYS A 35 5.72 -4.09 -0.66
N VAL A 36 4.55 -3.74 -1.16
CA VAL A 36 4.47 -2.92 -2.37
C VAL A 36 5.08 -1.54 -2.12
N VAL A 37 4.69 -0.91 -1.04
CA VAL A 37 5.20 0.42 -0.72
C VAL A 37 6.71 0.40 -0.55
N ALA A 38 7.22 -0.62 0.13
CA ALA A 38 8.66 -0.74 0.32
C ALA A 38 9.38 -0.93 -1.01
N ALA A 39 8.82 -1.75 -1.88
CA ALA A 39 9.43 -2.00 -3.18
C ALA A 39 9.44 -0.73 -4.02
N LEU A 40 8.36 0.02 -3.99
CA LEU A 40 8.28 1.25 -4.77
C LEU A 40 9.28 2.28 -4.25
N ASN A 41 9.35 2.44 -2.94
CA ASN A 41 10.31 3.37 -2.35
C ASN A 41 11.74 2.97 -2.69
N THR A 42 12.04 1.69 -2.59
CA THR A 42 13.39 1.22 -2.88
C THR A 42 13.76 1.47 -4.33
N ALA A 43 12.79 1.38 -5.22
CA ALA A 43 13.02 1.61 -6.64
C ALA A 43 13.07 3.09 -7.00
N GLY A 44 12.80 3.97 -6.02
CA GLY A 44 12.89 5.41 -6.27
C GLY A 44 11.59 6.04 -6.71
N TYR A 45 10.48 5.34 -6.57
CA TYR A 45 9.19 5.87 -6.98
C TYR A 45 8.36 6.29 -5.78
N ASP A 46 7.49 7.27 -6.00
CA ASP A 46 6.52 7.65 -4.99
C ASP A 46 5.39 6.62 -5.02
N PRO A 47 5.17 5.89 -3.92
CA PRO A 47 4.15 4.85 -3.92
C PRO A 47 2.76 5.39 -4.26
N TYR A 48 2.42 6.57 -3.77
CA TYR A 48 1.11 7.12 -4.05
C TYR A 48 0.93 7.34 -5.55
N ASP A 49 1.93 7.94 -6.19
CA ASP A 49 1.81 8.24 -7.61
C ASP A 49 1.66 6.98 -8.45
N GLN A 50 2.43 5.95 -8.15
CA GLN A 50 2.34 4.72 -8.93
C GLN A 50 1.00 4.03 -8.72
N LEU A 51 0.57 3.93 -7.48
CA LEU A 51 -0.69 3.26 -7.20
C LEU A 51 -1.87 4.06 -7.73
N TYR A 52 -1.80 5.36 -7.62
CA TYR A 52 -2.86 6.21 -8.13
C TYR A 52 -2.98 6.06 -9.65
N GLY A 53 -1.85 6.05 -10.34
CA GLY A 53 -1.84 5.86 -11.78
C GLY A 53 -2.48 4.55 -12.17
N TYR A 54 -2.14 3.49 -11.44
CA TYR A 54 -2.72 2.19 -11.69
C TYR A 54 -4.25 2.20 -11.52
N VAL A 55 -4.72 2.79 -10.43
CA VAL A 55 -6.15 2.82 -10.16
C VAL A 55 -6.87 3.69 -11.19
N LYS A 56 -6.28 4.83 -11.51
CA LYS A 56 -6.92 5.76 -12.41
C LYS A 56 -7.03 5.22 -13.83
N HIS A 57 -5.99 4.55 -14.29
CA HIS A 57 -5.93 4.11 -15.68
C HIS A 57 -6.25 2.64 -15.88
N GLY A 58 -6.35 1.90 -14.79
CA GLY A 58 -6.68 0.47 -14.88
C GLY A 58 -5.59 -0.33 -15.57
N ASN A 59 -4.34 0.13 -15.47
CA ASN A 59 -3.26 -0.51 -16.19
C ASN A 59 -2.08 -0.77 -15.25
N ASN A 60 -1.77 -2.04 -15.05
CA ASN A 60 -0.71 -2.40 -14.12
C ASN A 60 0.68 -2.00 -14.60
N LEU A 61 0.80 -1.54 -15.83
CA LEU A 61 2.06 -1.03 -16.31
C LEU A 61 2.49 0.24 -15.58
N TYR A 62 1.57 0.87 -14.86
CA TYR A 62 1.91 2.02 -14.04
C TYR A 62 2.65 1.64 -12.77
N ILE A 63 2.75 0.33 -12.49
CA ILE A 63 3.46 -0.15 -11.31
C ILE A 63 4.75 -0.79 -11.76
N THR A 64 5.87 -0.38 -11.16
CA THR A 64 7.15 -1.00 -11.49
C THR A 64 7.12 -2.49 -11.18
N ARG A 65 7.91 -3.25 -11.92
CA ARG A 65 8.04 -4.68 -11.65
C ARG A 65 9.08 -4.97 -10.58
N ARG A 66 9.84 -3.97 -10.21
CA ARG A 66 10.89 -4.17 -9.22
C ARG A 66 10.31 -4.63 -7.89
N GLY A 67 11.03 -5.54 -7.26
CA GLY A 67 10.61 -6.05 -5.96
C GLY A 67 9.32 -6.82 -5.97
N GLY A 68 8.82 -7.18 -7.15
CA GLY A 68 7.57 -7.92 -7.24
C GLY A 68 6.34 -7.07 -7.04
N ALA A 69 6.49 -5.75 -7.00
CA ALA A 69 5.37 -4.88 -6.68
C ALA A 69 4.19 -5.08 -7.64
N ARG A 70 4.46 -5.14 -8.94
CA ARG A 70 3.38 -5.29 -9.91
C ARG A 70 2.59 -6.57 -9.69
N ASP A 71 3.29 -7.66 -9.43
CA ASP A 71 2.64 -8.94 -9.25
C ASP A 71 1.77 -8.96 -8.00
N ILE A 72 2.20 -8.29 -6.96
CA ILE A 72 1.42 -8.21 -5.74
C ILE A 72 0.17 -7.36 -5.97
N VAL A 73 0.35 -6.22 -6.60
CA VAL A 73 -0.77 -5.31 -6.84
C VAL A 73 -1.84 -5.94 -7.72
N LYS A 74 -1.42 -6.73 -8.70
CA LYS A 74 -2.38 -7.37 -9.60
C LYS A 74 -3.35 -8.29 -8.88
N LYS A 75 -2.98 -8.78 -7.72
CA LYS A 75 -3.84 -9.68 -6.95
C LYS A 75 -4.75 -8.95 -6.00
N MET A 76 -4.58 -7.66 -5.86
CA MET A 76 -5.38 -6.88 -4.93
C MET A 76 -6.66 -6.38 -5.56
N ASP A 77 -7.67 -6.22 -4.71
CA ASP A 77 -8.93 -5.63 -5.14
C ASP A 77 -8.71 -4.13 -5.31
N VAL A 78 -9.08 -3.60 -6.46
CA VAL A 78 -8.92 -2.19 -6.75
C VAL A 78 -9.62 -1.32 -5.72
N LYS A 79 -10.77 -1.78 -5.22
CA LYS A 79 -11.49 -1.02 -4.20
C LYS A 79 -10.64 -0.84 -2.95
N ASP A 80 -9.92 -1.89 -2.58
CA ASP A 80 -9.07 -1.81 -1.41
C ASP A 80 -7.91 -0.86 -1.64
N ILE A 81 -7.37 -0.87 -2.84
CA ILE A 81 -6.28 0.04 -3.16
C ILE A 81 -6.77 1.49 -3.10
N LYS A 82 -7.97 1.75 -3.61
CA LYS A 82 -8.53 3.09 -3.56
C LYS A 82 -8.70 3.55 -2.11
N THR A 83 -9.22 2.67 -1.28
CA THR A 83 -9.41 2.98 0.13
C THR A 83 -8.07 3.26 0.79
N PHE A 84 -7.08 2.42 0.49
CA PHE A 84 -5.75 2.61 1.04
C PHE A 84 -5.19 3.97 0.65
N LEU A 85 -5.29 4.33 -0.62
CA LEU A 85 -4.73 5.60 -1.09
C LEU A 85 -5.38 6.79 -0.43
N LYS A 86 -6.69 6.70 -0.22
CA LYS A 86 -7.40 7.79 0.41
C LYS A 86 -6.84 8.08 1.79
N HIS A 87 -6.60 7.04 2.56
CA HIS A 87 -6.10 7.22 3.91
C HIS A 87 -4.60 7.41 3.97
N TYR A 88 -3.88 6.81 3.03
CA TYR A 88 -2.45 7.00 2.94
C TYR A 88 -2.11 8.47 2.71
N ARG A 89 -2.85 9.10 1.83
CA ARG A 89 -2.62 10.50 1.53
C ARG A 89 -2.88 11.38 2.73
N LEU A 90 -3.90 11.05 3.50
CA LEU A 90 -4.23 11.83 4.68
C LEU A 90 -3.15 11.75 5.74
N ASN A 91 -2.34 10.73 5.68
CA ASN A 91 -1.29 10.51 6.66
C ASN A 91 0.03 11.13 6.28
N LYS A 92 0.10 11.81 5.18
CA LYS A 92 1.36 12.43 4.76
C LYS A 92 1.51 13.86 5.31
#